data_b5fbec50ca139ecefe279f75f9107eb5
#
_entry.id   b5fbec50ca139ecefe279f75f9107eb5
#
_cell.length_a   1.000
_cell.length_b   1.000
_cell.length_c   1.000
_cell.angle_alpha   90.00
_cell.angle_beta   90.00
_cell.angle_gamma   90.00
#
_symmetry.space_group_name_H-M   'P 1'
#
loop_
_entity.id
_entity.type
_entity.pdbx_description
1 polymer ?
#
loop_
_entity_poly.entity_id
_entity_poly.type
_entity_poly.pdbx_seq_one_letter_code
_entity_poly.pdbx_strand_id
1 'polypeptide(L)'
;MIRTLSIIISIMVMLVSCQTNVVEEQKIELKNQLIGLTSAHNARQLGGYQIGSRRIKDNLLLRTAKISELSKEDSTLLCDKYKVQCIYDFRGKEESLSAPDVIPGKARYLSLALSFAGSESESDTKFENEQQMIGMLLQYADHPSVQAMCTSMYDVIFFEELSQEVYRQFFADLLTVKPEDGAVLWHCTQGKDRAGSASAMLLAALGADRELIMADFTLSKDYYDPMTTKIKTETELQKTVMNTLISANPVVFEATLDKVDAKYGSLTNYLTECIGVTPEMMDVLRNRFLE
;
A
#
# COMPACT_ATOMS: atom_id res chain seq x y z
N MET A 1 -61.42 -61.39 -1.28
CA MET A 1 -61.54 -60.05 -1.82
C MET A 1 -60.93 -59.06 -0.77
N ILE A 2 -59.64 -58.82 -0.88
CA ILE A 2 -58.92 -57.95 0.02
C ILE A 2 -58.44 -56.77 -0.85
N ARG A 3 -58.99 -55.58 -0.58
CA ARG A 3 -58.57 -54.35 -1.24
C ARG A 3 -57.30 -53.80 -0.57
N THR A 4 -56.19 -53.81 -1.28
CA THR A 4 -54.95 -53.15 -0.89
C THR A 4 -55.04 -51.68 -1.15
N LEU A 5 -54.97 -50.93 -0.09
CA LEU A 5 -54.93 -49.46 -0.12
C LEU A 5 -53.45 -49.03 -0.28
N SER A 6 -53.11 -48.53 -1.47
CA SER A 6 -51.78 -47.97 -1.73
C SER A 6 -51.71 -46.52 -1.19
N ILE A 7 -50.95 -46.35 -0.15
CA ILE A 7 -50.61 -45.00 0.36
C ILE A 7 -49.44 -44.49 -0.45
N ILE A 8 -49.68 -43.47 -1.31
CA ILE A 8 -48.62 -42.71 -1.98
C ILE A 8 -48.12 -41.62 -1.00
N ILE A 9 -46.97 -41.87 -0.44
CA ILE A 9 -46.27 -40.82 0.34
C ILE A 9 -45.53 -39.94 -0.68
N SER A 10 -46.09 -38.74 -0.93
CA SER A 10 -45.37 -37.66 -1.64
C SER A 10 -44.30 -37.11 -0.74
N ILE A 11 -43.04 -37.50 -0.99
CA ILE A 11 -41.89 -36.84 -0.38
C ILE A 11 -41.67 -35.50 -1.13
N MET A 12 -42.16 -34.44 -0.54
CA MET A 12 -41.86 -33.09 -0.99
C MET A 12 -40.42 -32.73 -0.58
N VAL A 13 -39.49 -32.96 -1.49
CA VAL A 13 -38.10 -32.50 -1.33
C VAL A 13 -38.12 -30.97 -1.45
N MET A 14 -38.11 -30.26 -0.32
CA MET A 14 -37.78 -28.85 -0.29
C MET A 14 -36.30 -28.71 -0.69
N LEU A 15 -36.07 -28.38 -1.95
CA LEU A 15 -34.81 -27.84 -2.38
C LEU A 15 -34.66 -26.46 -1.70
N VAL A 16 -34.01 -26.44 -0.54
CA VAL A 16 -33.46 -25.22 0.01
C VAL A 16 -32.34 -24.82 -0.96
N SER A 17 -32.68 -23.93 -1.89
CA SER A 17 -31.69 -23.22 -2.69
C SER A 17 -30.89 -22.37 -1.72
N CYS A 18 -29.77 -22.91 -1.28
CA CYS A 18 -28.71 -22.10 -0.68
C CYS A 18 -28.18 -21.20 -1.80
N GLN A 19 -28.80 -20.03 -1.98
CA GLN A 19 -28.15 -18.96 -2.72
C GLN A 19 -26.92 -18.57 -1.88
N THR A 20 -25.80 -19.21 -2.17
CA THR A 20 -24.51 -18.63 -1.87
C THR A 20 -24.50 -17.32 -2.65
N ASN A 21 -24.68 -16.19 -1.92
CA ASN A 21 -24.29 -14.90 -2.44
C ASN A 21 -22.79 -15.03 -2.67
N VAL A 22 -22.40 -15.38 -3.89
CA VAL A 22 -21.05 -15.18 -4.37
C VAL A 22 -20.91 -13.66 -4.37
N VAL A 23 -20.28 -13.14 -3.32
CA VAL A 23 -19.84 -11.73 -3.33
C VAL A 23 -18.89 -11.68 -4.51
N GLU A 24 -19.31 -11.01 -5.57
CA GLU A 24 -18.47 -10.82 -6.74
C GLU A 24 -17.25 -10.05 -6.27
N GLU A 25 -16.11 -10.72 -6.33
CA GLU A 25 -14.84 -10.20 -5.84
C GLU A 25 -14.52 -8.88 -6.56
N GLN A 26 -14.35 -7.78 -5.83
CA GLN A 26 -14.12 -6.49 -6.44
C GLN A 26 -12.78 -6.51 -7.20
N LYS A 27 -12.82 -6.60 -8.51
CA LYS A 27 -11.62 -6.51 -9.33
C LYS A 27 -11.10 -5.07 -9.33
N ILE A 28 -9.99 -4.84 -8.64
CA ILE A 28 -9.29 -3.57 -8.65
C ILE A 28 -8.39 -3.50 -9.87
N GLU A 29 -8.52 -2.43 -10.66
CA GLU A 29 -7.67 -2.18 -11.82
C GLU A 29 -6.98 -0.82 -11.67
N LEU A 30 -5.67 -0.77 -11.93
CA LEU A 30 -4.85 0.45 -11.80
C LEU A 30 -5.47 1.66 -12.50
N LYS A 31 -5.97 1.47 -13.74
CA LYS A 31 -6.56 2.56 -14.54
C LYS A 31 -7.72 3.27 -13.86
N ASN A 32 -8.48 2.56 -12.99
CA ASN A 32 -9.62 3.11 -12.27
C ASN A 32 -9.21 3.89 -11.03
N GLN A 33 -7.97 3.71 -10.57
CA GLN A 33 -7.43 4.33 -9.37
C GLN A 33 -6.53 5.54 -9.67
N LEU A 34 -6.10 5.73 -10.94
CA LEU A 34 -5.22 6.83 -11.32
C LEU A 34 -5.86 8.19 -11.06
N ILE A 35 -5.10 9.11 -10.50
CA ILE A 35 -5.54 10.47 -10.17
C ILE A 35 -5.15 11.52 -11.24
N GLY A 36 -4.60 11.08 -12.36
CA GLY A 36 -4.31 11.92 -13.52
C GLY A 36 -3.02 12.72 -13.46
N LEU A 37 -2.13 12.46 -12.48
CA LEU A 37 -0.81 13.07 -12.46
C LEU A 37 0.07 12.46 -13.58
N THR A 38 0.85 13.30 -14.21
CA THR A 38 1.75 12.94 -15.31
C THR A 38 3.23 13.07 -14.93
N SER A 39 3.55 13.90 -13.96
CA SER A 39 4.91 14.17 -13.48
C SER A 39 5.23 13.44 -12.15
N ALA A 40 4.28 12.74 -11.55
CA ALA A 40 4.49 11.91 -10.38
C ALA A 40 4.08 10.47 -10.68
N HIS A 41 5.03 9.54 -10.47
CA HIS A 41 4.82 8.12 -10.76
C HIS A 41 3.90 7.46 -9.73
N ASN A 42 3.26 6.33 -10.13
CA ASN A 42 2.46 5.47 -9.27
C ASN A 42 1.36 6.22 -8.49
N ALA A 43 0.86 7.33 -9.07
CA ALA A 43 -0.09 8.23 -8.46
C ALA A 43 -1.52 7.70 -8.57
N ARG A 44 -2.15 7.41 -7.41
CA ARG A 44 -3.49 6.84 -7.35
C ARG A 44 -4.21 7.17 -6.04
N GLN A 45 -5.50 6.86 -6.01
CA GLN A 45 -6.34 6.96 -4.82
C GLN A 45 -6.72 5.58 -4.27
N LEU A 46 -7.14 5.54 -3.02
CA LEU A 46 -7.83 4.39 -2.42
C LEU A 46 -9.36 4.51 -2.52
N GLY A 47 -9.87 5.64 -3.00
CA GLY A 47 -11.29 5.88 -3.16
C GLY A 47 -11.97 4.82 -4.03
N GLY A 48 -13.22 4.49 -3.73
CA GLY A 48 -13.99 3.49 -4.45
C GLY A 48 -13.80 2.05 -3.99
N TYR A 49 -12.78 1.74 -3.17
CA TYR A 49 -12.61 0.39 -2.64
C TYR A 49 -13.76 -0.01 -1.72
N GLN A 50 -14.34 -1.18 -1.95
CA GLN A 50 -15.43 -1.72 -1.17
C GLN A 50 -14.92 -2.35 0.12
N ILE A 51 -15.48 -1.97 1.26
CA ILE A 51 -15.15 -2.50 2.58
C ILE A 51 -16.46 -2.92 3.26
N GLY A 52 -16.79 -4.20 3.18
CA GLY A 52 -18.09 -4.70 3.62
C GLY A 52 -19.24 -4.03 2.85
N SER A 53 -20.19 -3.42 3.56
CA SER A 53 -21.32 -2.69 2.96
C SER A 53 -21.02 -1.22 2.65
N ARG A 54 -19.82 -0.74 2.96
CA ARG A 54 -19.39 0.66 2.76
C ARG A 54 -18.27 0.71 1.73
N ARG A 55 -17.98 1.90 1.19
CA ARG A 55 -16.85 2.11 0.32
C ARG A 55 -16.00 3.30 0.77
N ILE A 56 -14.72 3.32 0.39
CA ILE A 56 -13.85 4.47 0.63
C ILE A 56 -14.33 5.65 -0.24
N LYS A 57 -14.51 6.80 0.38
CA LYS A 57 -14.87 8.05 -0.33
C LYS A 57 -13.82 8.40 -1.37
N ASP A 58 -14.27 8.83 -2.54
CA ASP A 58 -13.39 9.21 -3.63
C ASP A 58 -12.60 10.49 -3.31
N ASN A 59 -11.42 10.60 -3.89
CA ASN A 59 -10.58 11.80 -3.90
C ASN A 59 -10.10 12.30 -2.53
N LEU A 60 -10.09 11.46 -1.50
CA LEU A 60 -9.65 11.85 -0.15
C LEU A 60 -8.31 11.21 0.26
N LEU A 61 -8.05 9.98 -0.13
CA LEU A 61 -6.89 9.19 0.27
C LEU A 61 -6.01 8.93 -0.96
N LEU A 62 -4.93 9.70 -1.10
CA LEU A 62 -4.07 9.71 -2.28
C LEU A 62 -2.68 9.20 -1.93
N ARG A 63 -2.06 8.43 -2.85
CA ARG A 63 -0.67 7.99 -2.73
C ARG A 63 0.07 8.16 -4.04
N THR A 64 1.40 8.38 -3.97
CA THR A 64 2.24 8.58 -5.15
C THR A 64 3.71 8.24 -4.86
N ALA A 65 4.56 8.24 -5.88
CA ALA A 65 6.00 8.39 -5.75
C ALA A 65 6.36 9.83 -5.34
N LYS A 66 7.67 10.13 -5.21
CA LYS A 66 8.15 11.47 -4.91
C LYS A 66 7.53 12.52 -5.83
N ILE A 67 7.29 13.70 -5.28
CA ILE A 67 6.71 14.85 -6.00
C ILE A 67 7.72 15.99 -6.20
N SER A 68 9.01 15.65 -6.20
CA SER A 68 10.10 16.62 -6.37
C SER A 68 10.14 17.29 -7.76
N GLU A 69 9.54 16.64 -8.76
CA GLU A 69 9.46 17.13 -10.14
C GLU A 69 8.02 17.43 -10.56
N LEU A 70 7.16 17.75 -9.58
CA LEU A 70 5.74 18.00 -9.82
C LEU A 70 5.56 19.17 -10.80
N SER A 71 4.89 18.91 -11.93
CA SER A 71 4.59 19.95 -12.91
C SER A 71 3.60 20.98 -12.35
N LYS A 72 3.52 22.14 -12.99
CA LYS A 72 2.55 23.16 -12.59
C LYS A 72 1.12 22.69 -12.79
N GLU A 73 0.87 21.93 -13.85
CA GLU A 73 -0.42 21.34 -14.19
C GLU A 73 -0.85 20.34 -13.11
N ASP A 74 0.06 19.45 -12.72
CA ASP A 74 -0.20 18.45 -11.66
C ASP A 74 -0.35 19.12 -10.28
N SER A 75 0.46 20.15 -9.99
CA SER A 75 0.31 20.94 -8.77
C SER A 75 -1.06 21.61 -8.72
N THR A 76 -1.52 22.19 -9.83
CA THR A 76 -2.86 22.77 -9.95
C THR A 76 -3.95 21.72 -9.76
N LEU A 77 -3.79 20.53 -10.35
CA LEU A 77 -4.75 19.43 -10.19
C LEU A 77 -4.86 18.99 -8.71
N LEU A 78 -3.74 18.89 -8.00
CA LEU A 78 -3.72 18.55 -6.57
C LEU A 78 -4.37 19.66 -5.71
N CYS A 79 -4.21 20.92 -6.08
CA CYS A 79 -4.82 22.05 -5.37
C CYS A 79 -6.32 22.17 -5.63
N ASP A 80 -6.73 22.16 -6.90
CA ASP A 80 -8.07 22.59 -7.29
C ASP A 80 -9.08 21.43 -7.22
N LYS A 81 -8.71 20.26 -7.74
CA LYS A 81 -9.58 19.09 -7.76
C LYS A 81 -9.54 18.36 -6.42
N TYR A 82 -8.34 18.01 -5.96
CA TYR A 82 -8.16 17.17 -4.77
C TYR A 82 -8.10 18.00 -3.48
N LYS A 83 -7.81 19.30 -3.57
CA LYS A 83 -7.67 20.20 -2.41
C LYS A 83 -6.74 19.60 -1.36
N VAL A 84 -5.57 19.13 -1.80
CA VAL A 84 -4.62 18.44 -0.90
C VAL A 84 -4.28 19.36 0.27
N GLN A 85 -4.71 18.96 1.47
CA GLN A 85 -4.52 19.72 2.70
C GLN A 85 -3.26 19.30 3.46
N CYS A 86 -2.82 18.05 3.29
CA CYS A 86 -1.67 17.50 3.99
C CYS A 86 -0.91 16.50 3.12
N ILE A 87 0.42 16.54 3.21
CA ILE A 87 1.36 15.65 2.55
C ILE A 87 2.22 14.98 3.61
N TYR A 88 2.30 13.64 3.55
CA TYR A 88 3.17 12.82 4.39
C TYR A 88 4.29 12.24 3.52
N ASP A 89 5.54 12.64 3.80
CA ASP A 89 6.72 12.13 3.10
C ASP A 89 7.46 11.11 3.98
N PHE A 90 7.42 9.84 3.54
CA PHE A 90 8.11 8.74 4.21
C PHE A 90 9.56 8.55 3.77
N ARG A 91 10.12 9.42 2.94
CA ARG A 91 11.51 9.31 2.51
C ARG A 91 12.47 9.61 3.66
N GLY A 92 13.60 8.94 3.63
CA GLY A 92 14.71 9.26 4.52
C GLY A 92 15.17 10.71 4.35
N LYS A 93 15.84 11.25 5.37
CA LYS A 93 16.28 12.64 5.38
C LYS A 93 17.17 12.99 4.17
N GLU A 94 18.08 12.11 3.81
CA GLU A 94 18.98 12.34 2.67
C GLU A 94 18.25 12.29 1.34
N GLU A 95 17.28 11.37 1.19
CA GLU A 95 16.44 11.27 -0.01
C GLU A 95 15.64 12.57 -0.23
N SER A 96 15.02 13.11 0.83
CA SER A 96 14.21 14.32 0.74
C SER A 96 15.07 15.58 0.53
N LEU A 97 16.28 15.64 1.10
CA LEU A 97 17.21 16.75 0.88
C LEU A 97 17.80 16.74 -0.54
N SER A 98 18.08 15.56 -1.10
CA SER A 98 18.62 15.45 -2.47
C SER A 98 17.58 15.75 -3.56
N ALA A 99 16.31 15.55 -3.27
CA ALA A 99 15.20 15.80 -4.18
C ALA A 99 14.01 16.41 -3.42
N PRO A 100 14.07 17.72 -3.05
CA PRO A 100 13.02 18.40 -2.30
C PRO A 100 11.68 18.39 -3.06
N ASP A 101 10.58 18.18 -2.34
CA ASP A 101 9.26 18.16 -2.95
C ASP A 101 8.78 19.55 -3.37
N VAL A 102 8.01 19.56 -4.46
CA VAL A 102 7.19 20.71 -4.86
C VAL A 102 5.86 20.62 -4.11
N ILE A 103 5.64 21.50 -3.16
CA ILE A 103 4.42 21.47 -2.34
C ILE A 103 3.28 22.19 -3.08
N PRO A 104 2.17 21.50 -3.41
CA PRO A 104 1.04 22.12 -4.07
C PRO A 104 0.30 23.08 -3.13
N GLY A 105 0.16 24.32 -3.57
CA GLY A 105 -0.62 25.35 -2.86
C GLY A 105 -0.13 25.64 -1.44
N LYS A 106 -1.01 25.41 -0.46
CA LYS A 106 -0.76 25.61 0.97
C LYS A 106 -0.84 24.31 1.76
N ALA A 107 -0.66 23.17 1.10
CA ALA A 107 -0.69 21.88 1.78
C ALA A 107 0.33 21.83 2.92
N ARG A 108 -0.09 21.33 4.06
CA ARG A 108 0.81 21.09 5.19
C ARG A 108 1.72 19.91 4.86
N TYR A 109 3.00 20.05 5.08
CA TYR A 109 3.98 19.01 4.80
C TYR A 109 4.54 18.43 6.09
N LEU A 110 4.51 17.12 6.23
CA LEU A 110 5.11 16.38 7.33
C LEU A 110 6.15 15.41 6.78
N SER A 111 7.40 15.62 7.18
CA SER A 111 8.47 14.65 6.97
C SER A 111 8.37 13.57 8.05
N LEU A 112 7.97 12.38 7.63
CA LEU A 112 7.88 11.17 8.44
C LEU A 112 8.98 10.22 8.00
N ALA A 113 10.23 10.62 8.20
CA ALA A 113 11.41 9.98 7.65
C ALA A 113 11.55 8.52 8.12
N LEU A 114 11.46 7.59 7.18
CA LEU A 114 11.67 6.17 7.39
C LEU A 114 12.82 5.71 6.50
N SER A 115 13.96 5.40 7.12
CA SER A 115 15.13 4.85 6.46
C SER A 115 15.12 3.33 6.55
N PHE A 116 15.51 2.64 5.48
CA PHE A 116 15.79 1.22 5.56
C PHE A 116 17.10 1.01 6.35
N ALA A 117 17.12 0.04 7.26
CA ALA A 117 18.29 -0.28 8.06
C ALA A 117 19.51 -0.50 7.13
N GLY A 118 20.59 0.22 7.38
CA GLY A 118 21.81 0.19 6.56
C GLY A 118 22.02 1.44 5.69
N SER A 119 21.01 2.33 5.54
CA SER A 119 21.23 3.61 4.83
C SER A 119 22.05 4.62 5.63
N GLU A 120 22.18 4.45 6.95
CA GLU A 120 23.06 5.24 7.82
C GLU A 120 24.41 4.56 8.07
N SER A 121 24.63 3.32 7.59
CA SER A 121 25.98 2.75 7.60
C SER A 121 26.80 3.54 6.59
N GLU A 122 27.94 4.06 7.02
CA GLU A 122 29.04 4.51 6.17
C GLU A 122 29.51 3.37 5.25
N SER A 123 28.67 2.95 4.29
CA SER A 123 29.15 2.11 3.21
C SER A 123 29.97 3.04 2.32
N ASP A 124 31.27 2.78 2.21
CA ASP A 124 32.19 3.49 1.30
C ASP A 124 31.74 3.47 -0.18
N THR A 125 30.65 2.76 -0.49
CA THR A 125 30.10 2.62 -1.83
C THR A 125 29.04 3.71 -2.06
N LYS A 126 29.47 4.88 -2.51
CA LYS A 126 28.57 5.91 -3.02
C LYS A 126 28.19 5.59 -4.44
N PHE A 127 26.88 5.38 -4.69
CA PHE A 127 26.35 5.26 -6.04
C PHE A 127 26.12 6.65 -6.63
N GLU A 128 26.59 6.86 -7.86
CA GLU A 128 26.38 8.13 -8.58
C GLU A 128 24.92 8.29 -9.03
N ASN A 129 24.22 7.17 -9.23
CA ASN A 129 22.82 7.14 -9.63
C ASN A 129 22.16 5.77 -9.35
N GLU A 130 20.83 5.74 -9.43
CA GLU A 130 20.00 4.54 -9.21
C GLU A 130 20.34 3.39 -10.18
N GLN A 131 20.70 3.71 -11.43
CA GLN A 131 21.04 2.70 -12.44
C GLN A 131 22.33 1.95 -12.09
N GLN A 132 23.30 2.65 -11.53
CA GLN A 132 24.57 2.04 -11.09
C GLN A 132 24.33 1.12 -9.89
N MET A 133 23.49 1.54 -8.94
CA MET A 133 23.08 0.70 -7.80
C MET A 133 22.37 -0.58 -8.27
N ILE A 134 21.39 -0.45 -9.16
CA ILE A 134 20.66 -1.58 -9.73
C ILE A 134 21.62 -2.52 -10.45
N GLY A 135 22.52 -2.00 -11.29
CA GLY A 135 23.51 -2.80 -12.01
C GLY A 135 24.37 -3.63 -11.07
N MET A 136 24.83 -3.03 -9.97
CA MET A 136 25.60 -3.75 -8.95
C MET A 136 24.77 -4.83 -8.26
N LEU A 137 23.54 -4.51 -7.82
CA LEU A 137 22.68 -5.49 -7.16
C LEU A 137 22.30 -6.66 -8.08
N LEU A 138 22.15 -6.42 -9.38
CA LEU A 138 21.96 -7.50 -10.36
C LEU A 138 23.20 -8.35 -10.54
N GLN A 139 24.38 -7.74 -10.53
CA GLN A 139 25.66 -8.47 -10.61
C GLN A 139 25.87 -9.40 -9.41
N TYR A 140 25.41 -8.99 -8.23
CA TYR A 140 25.52 -9.76 -6.98
C TYR A 140 24.20 -10.39 -6.55
N ALA A 141 23.28 -10.66 -7.47
CA ALA A 141 21.95 -11.19 -7.17
C ALA A 141 21.97 -12.53 -6.43
N ASP A 142 23.01 -13.35 -6.61
CA ASP A 142 23.23 -14.62 -5.92
C ASP A 142 23.89 -14.47 -4.54
N HIS A 143 24.37 -13.27 -4.19
CA HIS A 143 25.02 -13.07 -2.90
C HIS A 143 24.01 -13.15 -1.76
N PRO A 144 24.31 -13.87 -0.65
CA PRO A 144 23.36 -14.03 0.46
C PRO A 144 22.81 -12.72 1.04
N SER A 145 23.62 -11.66 1.10
CA SER A 145 23.18 -10.35 1.61
C SER A 145 22.16 -9.67 0.69
N VAL A 146 22.29 -9.81 -0.63
CA VAL A 146 21.31 -9.27 -1.59
C VAL A 146 19.99 -10.05 -1.48
N GLN A 147 20.07 -11.38 -1.35
CA GLN A 147 18.88 -12.20 -1.13
C GLN A 147 18.19 -11.87 0.20
N ALA A 148 18.95 -11.73 1.28
CA ALA A 148 18.41 -11.33 2.58
C ALA A 148 17.72 -9.95 2.49
N MET A 149 18.37 -8.98 1.86
CA MET A 149 17.76 -7.66 1.63
C MET A 149 16.44 -7.77 0.89
N CYS A 150 16.39 -8.52 -0.21
CA CYS A 150 15.16 -8.67 -1.00
C CYS A 150 14.02 -9.38 -0.25
N THR A 151 14.34 -10.29 0.66
CA THR A 151 13.34 -11.11 1.38
C THR A 151 12.89 -10.50 2.72
N SER A 152 13.64 -9.55 3.27
CA SER A 152 13.36 -8.96 4.58
C SER A 152 13.15 -7.44 4.57
N MET A 153 13.09 -6.82 3.38
CA MET A 153 12.97 -5.35 3.31
C MET A 153 11.73 -4.80 4.01
N TYR A 154 10.60 -5.52 3.97
CA TYR A 154 9.38 -5.09 4.65
C TYR A 154 9.42 -5.40 6.16
N ASP A 155 10.26 -6.33 6.62
CA ASP A 155 10.41 -6.61 8.04
C ASP A 155 10.89 -5.36 8.79
N VAL A 156 11.79 -4.59 8.21
CA VAL A 156 12.24 -3.29 8.75
C VAL A 156 11.06 -2.33 8.94
N ILE A 157 10.15 -2.30 7.96
CA ILE A 157 8.98 -1.41 7.99
C ILE A 157 8.00 -1.80 9.11
N PHE A 158 7.80 -3.10 9.35
CA PHE A 158 6.78 -3.57 10.30
C PHE A 158 7.32 -3.86 11.69
N PHE A 159 8.60 -4.24 11.84
CA PHE A 159 9.09 -4.75 13.11
C PHE A 159 10.15 -3.87 13.80
N GLU A 160 10.72 -2.88 13.09
CA GLU A 160 11.64 -1.93 13.69
C GLU A 160 10.88 -0.84 14.46
N GLU A 161 11.33 -0.54 15.69
CA GLU A 161 10.68 0.45 16.57
C GLU A 161 10.64 1.85 15.94
N LEU A 162 11.70 2.26 15.26
CA LEU A 162 11.74 3.56 14.55
C LEU A 162 10.69 3.64 13.44
N SER A 163 10.49 2.55 12.71
CA SER A 163 9.45 2.50 11.67
C SER A 163 8.04 2.55 12.28
N GLN A 164 7.83 1.84 13.37
CA GLN A 164 6.56 1.86 14.10
C GLN A 164 6.25 3.27 14.64
N GLU A 165 7.26 3.99 15.17
CA GLU A 165 7.08 5.37 15.64
C GLU A 165 6.66 6.31 14.50
N VAL A 166 7.23 6.16 13.31
CA VAL A 166 6.84 6.92 12.11
C VAL A 166 5.35 6.69 11.78
N TYR A 167 4.88 5.44 11.81
CA TYR A 167 3.48 5.14 11.55
C TYR A 167 2.54 5.56 12.70
N ARG A 168 3.00 5.56 13.96
CA ARG A 168 2.25 6.18 15.08
C ARG A 168 1.99 7.67 14.80
N GLN A 169 3.01 8.40 14.37
CA GLN A 169 2.88 9.81 14.02
C GLN A 169 1.94 10.02 12.81
N PHE A 170 2.07 9.18 11.78
CA PHE A 170 1.16 9.20 10.63
C PHE A 170 -0.30 9.05 11.04
N PHE A 171 -0.63 8.03 11.82
CA PHE A 171 -2.01 7.80 12.28
C PHE A 171 -2.50 8.88 13.25
N ALA A 172 -1.64 9.34 14.17
CA ALA A 172 -2.00 10.41 15.09
C ALA A 172 -2.37 11.69 14.34
N ASP A 173 -1.62 12.05 13.32
CA ASP A 173 -1.91 13.22 12.48
C ASP A 173 -3.13 13.00 11.58
N LEU A 174 -3.26 11.83 10.97
CA LEU A 174 -4.40 11.48 10.11
C LEU A 174 -5.74 11.56 10.88
N LEU A 175 -5.73 11.28 12.18
CA LEU A 175 -6.88 11.46 13.07
C LEU A 175 -7.26 12.93 13.31
N THR A 176 -6.42 13.89 12.93
CA THR A 176 -6.76 15.33 12.97
C THR A 176 -7.35 15.85 11.68
N VAL A 177 -7.15 15.13 10.57
CA VAL A 177 -7.60 15.52 9.23
C VAL A 177 -9.11 15.56 9.14
N LYS A 178 -9.63 16.58 8.46
CA LYS A 178 -11.05 16.75 8.17
C LYS A 178 -11.30 16.53 6.68
N PRO A 179 -12.09 15.52 6.28
CA PRO A 179 -12.38 15.23 4.88
C PRO A 179 -13.00 16.40 4.10
N GLU A 180 -13.75 17.27 4.78
CA GLU A 180 -14.34 18.47 4.19
C GLU A 180 -13.30 19.52 3.74
N ASP A 181 -12.11 19.50 4.32
CA ASP A 181 -11.00 20.40 3.94
C ASP A 181 -10.21 19.90 2.73
N GLY A 182 -10.40 18.64 2.32
CA GLY A 182 -9.79 18.04 1.13
C GLY A 182 -9.02 16.73 1.39
N ALA A 183 -8.22 16.34 0.40
CA ALA A 183 -7.48 15.09 0.41
C ALA A 183 -6.22 15.14 1.29
N VAL A 184 -5.78 13.97 1.71
CA VAL A 184 -4.40 13.74 2.16
C VAL A 184 -3.64 12.96 1.10
N LEU A 185 -2.35 13.27 0.97
CA LEU A 185 -1.45 12.58 0.07
C LEU A 185 -0.25 12.05 0.85
N TRP A 186 0.11 10.78 0.63
CA TRP A 186 1.34 10.23 1.17
C TRP A 186 2.20 9.61 0.10
N HIS A 187 3.50 9.68 0.30
CA HIS A 187 4.46 9.18 -0.65
C HIS A 187 5.78 8.71 -0.02
N CYS A 188 6.59 8.09 -0.83
CA CYS A 188 8.01 7.84 -0.59
C CYS A 188 8.76 8.06 -1.92
N THR A 189 9.89 7.41 -2.16
CA THR A 189 10.63 7.57 -3.43
C THR A 189 9.87 7.01 -4.62
N GLN A 190 9.41 5.76 -4.55
CA GLN A 190 8.65 5.09 -5.63
C GLN A 190 7.15 4.92 -5.32
N GLY A 191 6.67 5.32 -4.14
CA GLY A 191 5.28 5.20 -3.77
C GLY A 191 4.77 3.76 -3.62
N LYS A 192 5.66 2.75 -3.55
CA LYS A 192 5.30 1.34 -3.46
C LYS A 192 5.52 0.74 -2.07
N ASP A 193 6.70 0.85 -1.48
CA ASP A 193 7.10 0.12 -0.26
C ASP A 193 6.60 0.84 1.01
N ARG A 194 7.23 1.91 1.45
CA ARG A 194 6.84 2.70 2.65
C ARG A 194 5.43 3.25 2.53
N ALA A 195 5.11 3.86 1.40
CA ALA A 195 3.76 4.36 1.11
C ALA A 195 2.75 3.21 0.94
N GLY A 196 3.15 2.06 0.39
CA GLY A 196 2.33 0.86 0.27
C GLY A 196 2.01 0.25 1.62
N SER A 197 2.99 0.18 2.52
CA SER A 197 2.79 -0.30 3.89
C SER A 197 1.87 0.62 4.69
N ALA A 198 2.01 1.95 4.56
CA ALA A 198 1.05 2.91 5.12
C ALA A 198 -0.37 2.67 4.59
N SER A 199 -0.51 2.41 3.28
CA SER A 199 -1.81 2.07 2.69
C SER A 199 -2.38 0.78 3.24
N ALA A 200 -1.57 -0.28 3.37
CA ALA A 200 -1.99 -1.56 3.92
C ALA A 200 -2.50 -1.41 5.37
N MET A 201 -1.75 -0.68 6.19
CA MET A 201 -2.13 -0.38 7.58
C MET A 201 -3.43 0.44 7.64
N LEU A 202 -3.57 1.46 6.79
CA LEU A 202 -4.79 2.26 6.74
C LEU A 202 -5.99 1.45 6.24
N LEU A 203 -5.83 0.64 5.21
CA LEU A 203 -6.87 -0.27 4.72
C LEU A 203 -7.31 -1.24 5.82
N ALA A 204 -6.39 -1.83 6.58
CA ALA A 204 -6.72 -2.67 7.73
C ALA A 204 -7.49 -1.91 8.82
N ALA A 205 -7.09 -0.66 9.14
CA ALA A 205 -7.81 0.20 10.08
C ALA A 205 -9.24 0.52 9.63
N LEU A 206 -9.43 0.66 8.31
CA LEU A 206 -10.75 0.86 7.71
C LEU A 206 -11.60 -0.42 7.67
N GLY A 207 -10.99 -1.59 7.86
CA GLY A 207 -11.67 -2.88 7.90
C GLY A 207 -11.58 -3.68 6.60
N ALA A 208 -10.63 -3.35 5.74
CA ALA A 208 -10.32 -4.13 4.55
C ALA A 208 -9.79 -5.53 4.92
N ASP A 209 -10.15 -6.52 4.14
CA ASP A 209 -9.56 -7.85 4.23
C ASP A 209 -8.15 -7.90 3.62
N ARG A 210 -7.48 -9.02 3.83
CA ARG A 210 -6.13 -9.29 3.31
C ARG A 210 -6.06 -9.18 1.80
N GLU A 211 -7.09 -9.63 1.13
CA GLU A 211 -7.17 -9.67 -0.31
C GLU A 211 -7.21 -8.28 -0.94
N LEU A 212 -8.04 -7.39 -0.41
CA LEU A 212 -8.08 -5.98 -0.85
C LEU A 212 -6.74 -5.29 -0.60
N ILE A 213 -6.10 -5.55 0.56
CA ILE A 213 -4.77 -5.01 0.89
C ILE A 213 -3.72 -5.46 -0.13
N MET A 214 -3.70 -6.75 -0.45
CA MET A 214 -2.77 -7.32 -1.43
C MET A 214 -3.05 -6.82 -2.84
N ALA A 215 -4.33 -6.65 -3.20
CA ALA A 215 -4.74 -6.12 -4.49
C ALA A 215 -4.25 -4.66 -4.67
N ASP A 216 -4.43 -3.76 -3.68
CA ASP A 216 -3.87 -2.40 -3.76
C ASP A 216 -2.34 -2.41 -3.87
N PHE A 217 -1.67 -3.24 -3.08
CA PHE A 217 -0.20 -3.34 -3.15
C PHE A 217 0.26 -3.75 -4.55
N THR A 218 -0.42 -4.74 -5.16
CA THR A 218 -0.10 -5.30 -6.48
C THR A 218 -0.28 -4.27 -7.61
N LEU A 219 -1.13 -3.27 -7.47
CA LEU A 219 -1.25 -2.19 -8.46
C LEU A 219 0.07 -1.45 -8.70
N SER A 220 0.97 -1.39 -7.71
CA SER A 220 2.32 -0.84 -7.92
C SER A 220 3.15 -1.70 -8.86
N LYS A 221 2.96 -3.02 -8.86
CA LYS A 221 3.56 -3.94 -9.82
C LYS A 221 3.04 -3.65 -11.23
N ASP A 222 1.72 -3.53 -11.39
CA ASP A 222 1.09 -3.23 -12.68
C ASP A 222 1.59 -1.89 -13.26
N TYR A 223 1.90 -0.93 -12.39
CA TYR A 223 2.47 0.36 -12.78
C TYR A 223 3.93 0.22 -13.25
N TYR A 224 4.78 -0.52 -12.51
CA TYR A 224 6.22 -0.55 -12.76
C TYR A 224 6.69 -1.66 -13.70
N ASP A 225 5.95 -2.77 -13.85
CA ASP A 225 6.34 -3.89 -14.73
C ASP A 225 6.68 -3.47 -16.17
N PRO A 226 5.94 -2.55 -16.82
CA PRO A 226 6.31 -2.09 -18.15
C PRO A 226 7.70 -1.44 -18.22
N MET A 227 8.20 -0.92 -17.11
CA MET A 227 9.55 -0.33 -17.01
C MET A 227 10.62 -1.40 -16.83
N THR A 228 10.32 -2.48 -16.09
CA THR A 228 11.25 -3.58 -15.83
C THR A 228 11.55 -4.40 -17.07
N THR A 229 10.61 -4.53 -18.01
CA THR A 229 10.80 -5.29 -19.25
C THR A 229 11.95 -4.78 -20.12
N LYS A 230 12.38 -3.53 -19.91
CA LYS A 230 13.51 -2.91 -20.64
C LYS A 230 14.88 -3.34 -20.07
N ILE A 231 14.91 -3.96 -18.89
CA ILE A 231 16.15 -4.37 -18.21
C ILE A 231 16.33 -5.87 -18.41
N LYS A 232 17.45 -6.25 -19.02
CA LYS A 232 17.76 -7.65 -19.25
C LYS A 232 18.19 -8.31 -17.94
N THR A 233 17.58 -9.44 -17.64
CA THR A 233 17.97 -10.34 -16.55
C THR A 233 18.26 -11.71 -17.12
N GLU A 234 19.31 -12.35 -16.63
CA GLU A 234 19.79 -13.65 -17.13
C GLU A 234 19.39 -14.81 -16.22
N THR A 235 19.10 -14.52 -14.95
CA THR A 235 18.76 -15.54 -13.95
C THR A 235 17.45 -15.21 -13.22
N GLU A 236 16.83 -16.23 -12.60
CA GLU A 236 15.64 -16.04 -11.76
C GLU A 236 15.94 -15.16 -10.52
N LEU A 237 17.18 -15.26 -9.98
CA LEU A 237 17.60 -14.40 -8.87
C LEU A 237 17.67 -12.94 -9.29
N GLN A 238 18.21 -12.64 -10.47
CA GLN A 238 18.20 -11.28 -11.02
C GLN A 238 16.78 -10.76 -11.24
N LYS A 239 15.85 -11.59 -11.71
CA LYS A 239 14.44 -11.21 -11.81
C LYS A 239 13.83 -10.90 -10.45
N THR A 240 14.15 -11.69 -9.43
CA THR A 240 13.69 -11.44 -8.06
C THR A 240 14.20 -10.12 -7.54
N VAL A 241 15.49 -9.82 -7.72
CA VAL A 241 16.09 -8.52 -7.36
C VAL A 241 15.39 -7.38 -8.10
N MET A 242 15.18 -7.49 -9.41
CA MET A 242 14.48 -6.50 -10.21
C MET A 242 13.05 -6.26 -9.72
N ASN A 243 12.30 -7.33 -9.49
CA ASN A 243 10.92 -7.23 -9.01
C ASN A 243 10.85 -6.56 -7.63
N THR A 244 11.82 -6.83 -6.76
CA THR A 244 11.85 -6.25 -5.42
C THR A 244 12.25 -4.77 -5.44
N LEU A 245 13.26 -4.40 -6.24
CA LEU A 245 13.81 -3.04 -6.22
C LEU A 245 13.05 -2.05 -7.10
N ILE A 246 12.61 -2.46 -8.29
CA ILE A 246 11.99 -1.55 -9.28
C ILE A 246 10.49 -1.75 -9.33
N SER A 247 10.02 -3.00 -9.48
CA SER A 247 8.60 -3.32 -9.37
C SER A 247 8.20 -3.54 -7.90
N ALA A 248 6.96 -3.86 -7.63
CA ALA A 248 6.54 -4.37 -6.33
C ALA A 248 6.64 -5.90 -6.32
N ASN A 249 7.09 -6.47 -5.21
CA ASN A 249 7.14 -7.93 -5.02
C ASN A 249 6.05 -8.38 -4.03
N PRO A 250 4.86 -8.79 -4.53
CA PRO A 250 3.75 -9.19 -3.66
C PRO A 250 4.11 -10.39 -2.77
N VAL A 251 4.93 -11.31 -3.26
CA VAL A 251 5.32 -12.52 -2.50
C VAL A 251 6.10 -12.14 -1.24
N VAL A 252 7.04 -11.19 -1.35
CA VAL A 252 7.84 -10.73 -0.19
C VAL A 252 6.96 -9.92 0.77
N PHE A 253 6.07 -9.08 0.25
CA PHE A 253 5.15 -8.31 1.08
C PHE A 253 4.17 -9.23 1.82
N GLU A 254 3.61 -10.21 1.14
CA GLU A 254 2.71 -11.22 1.72
C GLU A 254 3.40 -12.03 2.81
N ALA A 255 4.64 -12.47 2.58
CA ALA A 255 5.44 -13.19 3.58
C ALA A 255 5.68 -12.36 4.86
N THR A 256 5.82 -11.02 4.74
CA THR A 256 5.91 -10.14 5.92
C THR A 256 4.57 -10.02 6.63
N LEU A 257 3.46 -9.91 5.90
CA LEU A 257 2.13 -9.92 6.51
C LEU A 257 1.83 -11.26 7.21
N ASP A 258 2.32 -12.40 6.70
CA ASP A 258 2.23 -13.70 7.37
C ASP A 258 2.99 -13.72 8.71
N LYS A 259 4.16 -13.06 8.77
CA LYS A 259 4.90 -12.88 10.02
C LYS A 259 4.13 -11.99 11.01
N VAL A 260 3.46 -10.93 10.52
CA VAL A 260 2.57 -10.08 11.33
C VAL A 260 1.43 -10.90 11.90
N ASP A 261 0.74 -11.69 11.06
CA ASP A 261 -0.37 -12.54 11.50
C ASP A 261 0.10 -13.64 12.47
N ALA A 262 1.25 -14.26 12.24
CA ALA A 262 1.82 -15.25 13.14
C ALA A 262 2.16 -14.66 14.53
N LYS A 263 2.60 -13.41 14.60
CA LYS A 263 3.03 -12.77 15.85
C LYS A 263 1.89 -12.09 16.60
N TYR A 264 0.97 -11.45 15.89
CA TYR A 264 -0.08 -10.59 16.46
C TYR A 264 -1.50 -11.10 16.17
N GLY A 265 -1.66 -12.17 15.38
CA GLY A 265 -2.94 -12.73 14.97
C GLY A 265 -3.59 -12.02 13.78
N SER A 266 -3.32 -10.74 13.58
CA SER A 266 -3.81 -9.96 12.42
C SER A 266 -3.07 -8.62 12.29
N LEU A 267 -3.13 -8.02 11.10
CA LEU A 267 -2.65 -6.65 10.90
C LEU A 267 -3.43 -5.62 11.74
N THR A 268 -4.71 -5.86 12.02
CA THR A 268 -5.52 -5.00 12.91
C THR A 268 -5.02 -5.06 14.35
N ASN A 269 -4.68 -6.25 14.86
CA ASN A 269 -4.09 -6.38 16.20
C ASN A 269 -2.71 -5.71 16.26
N TYR A 270 -1.88 -5.89 15.23
CA TYR A 270 -0.61 -5.17 15.11
C TYR A 270 -0.78 -3.65 15.19
N LEU A 271 -1.80 -3.09 14.52
CA LEU A 271 -2.11 -1.67 14.62
C LEU A 271 -2.43 -1.26 16.06
N THR A 272 -3.14 -2.08 16.81
CA THR A 272 -3.49 -1.78 18.20
C THR A 272 -2.29 -1.94 19.12
N GLU A 273 -1.52 -3.02 18.99
CA GLU A 273 -0.46 -3.38 19.92
C GLU A 273 0.84 -2.60 19.70
N CYS A 274 1.19 -2.36 18.42
CA CYS A 274 2.47 -1.77 18.04
C CYS A 274 2.35 -0.31 17.60
N ILE A 275 1.29 0.03 16.85
CA ILE A 275 1.11 1.39 16.32
C ILE A 275 0.25 2.24 17.27
N GLY A 276 -0.53 1.62 18.17
CA GLY A 276 -1.37 2.34 19.12
C GLY A 276 -2.67 2.87 18.52
N VAL A 277 -3.11 2.34 17.38
CA VAL A 277 -4.39 2.68 16.76
C VAL A 277 -5.49 1.86 17.42
N THR A 278 -6.20 2.46 18.37
CA THR A 278 -7.26 1.76 19.11
C THR A 278 -8.50 1.49 18.26
N PRO A 279 -9.40 0.57 18.66
CA PRO A 279 -10.66 0.35 17.96
C PRO A 279 -11.49 1.64 17.79
N GLU A 280 -11.51 2.53 18.78
CA GLU A 280 -12.21 3.81 18.73
C GLU A 280 -11.58 4.75 17.69
N MET A 281 -10.25 4.77 17.57
CA MET A 281 -9.54 5.52 16.52
C MET A 281 -9.86 4.96 15.13
N MET A 282 -9.93 3.64 14.98
CA MET A 282 -10.35 3.00 13.73
C MET A 282 -11.78 3.39 13.36
N ASP A 283 -12.70 3.46 14.33
CA ASP A 283 -14.08 3.90 14.09
C ASP A 283 -14.14 5.37 13.65
N VAL A 284 -13.30 6.24 14.22
CA VAL A 284 -13.17 7.63 13.74
C VAL A 284 -12.72 7.67 12.29
N LEU A 285 -11.69 6.87 11.91
CA LEU A 285 -11.20 6.80 10.51
C LEU A 285 -12.29 6.27 9.57
N ARG A 286 -12.99 5.19 9.95
CA ARG A 286 -14.12 4.63 9.19
C ARG A 286 -15.23 5.63 8.97
N ASN A 287 -15.61 6.38 10.00
CA ASN A 287 -16.66 7.40 9.88
C ASN A 287 -16.24 8.59 9.00
N ARG A 288 -14.97 8.91 8.95
CA ARG A 288 -14.43 9.98 8.10
C ARG A 288 -14.32 9.57 6.63
N PHE A 289 -13.75 8.40 6.38
CA PHE A 289 -13.31 8.01 5.05
C PHE A 289 -14.21 7.00 4.35
N LEU A 290 -15.18 6.38 5.02
CA LEU A 290 -16.14 5.47 4.41
C LEU A 290 -17.53 6.13 4.27
N GLU A 291 -18.23 5.80 3.17
CA GLU A 291 -19.62 6.16 2.88
C GLU A 291 -20.48 4.92 2.62
#